data_d1f0a80a8dc9ebc9a4de8c8207b39626
#
_entry.id   d1f0a80a8dc9ebc9a4de8c8207b39626
#
_cell.length_a   1.000
_cell.length_b   1.000
_cell.length_c   1.000
_cell.angle_alpha   90.00
_cell.angle_beta   90.00
_cell.angle_gamma   90.00
#
_symmetry.space_group_name_H-M   'P 1'
#
loop_
_entity.id
_entity.type
_entity.pdbx_description
1 polymer ?
#
loop_
_entity_poly.entity_id
_entity_poly.type
_entity_poly.pdbx_seq_one_letter_code
_entity_poly.pdbx_strand_id
1 'polypeptide(L)'
;MRREGSALHGFGVVTLKEIADHFTSILVVVLVVLVTAVAVVVVSFGITPIKESTAEDPFLFLRLFTRSSPLALSDLLATLLVPLIAIGLGFDAVNGEHNRRTLSRILSQPIYRDALLFGKFMAGLFTMTVTFIVLWLLVIGLGLLGLGIPPNAEEMARALILLVITIFYGGFWFALALLFSIIFRSAATAVFMSIGVWLLVTFLWPLFSPQLANALTGAGDILGVLETQQAFARLSPVVLYNEIVAIVLDPSIRSTQQSMLAKMGLMLIERGAIPDAPIPLLQSVLIVWPQIVGLVAGSILMFVIGYVVFQRQEVRA
;
A
#
# COMPACT_ATOMS: atom_id res chain seq x y z
N MET A 1 11.78 -32.43 25.61
CA MET A 1 11.72 -31.24 26.49
C MET A 1 10.41 -30.54 26.24
N ARG A 2 9.52 -30.45 27.23
CA ARG A 2 8.31 -29.61 27.14
C ARG A 2 8.80 -28.17 27.15
N ARG A 3 8.43 -27.41 26.09
CA ARG A 3 8.64 -25.95 26.05
C ARG A 3 7.69 -25.33 27.06
N GLU A 4 8.22 -24.91 28.20
CA GLU A 4 7.46 -24.19 29.22
C GLU A 4 7.49 -22.71 28.86
N GLY A 5 6.32 -22.18 28.49
CA GLY A 5 6.12 -20.75 28.17
C GLY A 5 4.91 -20.55 27.24
N SER A 6 4.23 -19.41 27.36
CA SER A 6 3.17 -19.05 26.42
C SER A 6 3.76 -18.74 25.04
N ALA A 7 3.04 -19.08 23.97
CA ALA A 7 3.44 -18.74 22.59
C ALA A 7 3.71 -17.23 22.39
N LEU A 8 3.12 -16.39 23.25
CA LEU A 8 3.30 -14.93 23.24
C LEU A 8 4.61 -14.46 23.90
N HIS A 9 5.27 -15.27 24.72
CA HIS A 9 6.48 -14.84 25.44
C HIS A 9 7.64 -14.52 24.49
N GLY A 10 7.86 -15.34 23.46
CA GLY A 10 8.87 -15.09 22.43
C GLY A 10 8.51 -14.00 21.44
N PHE A 11 7.21 -13.78 21.20
CA PHE A 11 6.69 -12.82 20.23
C PHE A 11 7.15 -11.39 20.50
N GLY A 12 6.94 -10.87 21.71
CA GLY A 12 7.30 -9.49 22.06
C GLY A 12 8.82 -9.23 21.95
N VAL A 13 9.63 -10.19 22.40
CA VAL A 13 11.10 -10.10 22.34
C VAL A 13 11.57 -10.05 20.88
N VAL A 14 11.04 -10.93 20.03
CA VAL A 14 11.36 -10.93 18.59
C VAL A 14 10.94 -9.62 17.95
N THR A 15 9.69 -9.18 18.17
CA THR A 15 9.18 -7.94 17.59
C THR A 15 10.04 -6.74 17.95
N LEU A 16 10.39 -6.56 19.23
CA LEU A 16 11.22 -5.43 19.68
C LEU A 16 12.64 -5.50 19.10
N LYS A 17 13.23 -6.69 19.04
CA LYS A 17 14.55 -6.90 18.41
C LYS A 17 14.49 -6.51 16.92
N GLU A 18 13.51 -7.00 16.17
CA GLU A 18 13.37 -6.70 14.73
C GLU A 18 13.11 -5.21 14.48
N ILE A 19 12.30 -4.54 15.32
CA ILE A 19 12.10 -3.09 15.26
C ILE A 19 13.44 -2.36 15.44
N ALA A 20 14.24 -2.73 16.44
CA ALA A 20 15.55 -2.14 16.68
C ALA A 20 16.48 -2.37 15.47
N ASP A 21 16.48 -3.57 14.90
CA ASP A 21 17.28 -3.91 13.73
C ASP A 21 16.86 -3.08 12.50
N HIS A 22 15.56 -2.83 12.29
CA HIS A 22 15.07 -1.98 11.19
C HIS A 22 15.55 -0.54 11.35
N PHE A 23 15.41 0.07 12.52
CA PHE A 23 15.81 1.47 12.75
C PHE A 23 17.32 1.69 12.73
N THR A 24 18.11 0.64 12.94
CA THR A 24 19.58 0.69 12.84
C THR A 24 20.11 0.28 11.47
N SER A 25 19.26 -0.26 10.60
CA SER A 25 19.64 -0.70 9.25
C SER A 25 19.90 0.49 8.33
N ILE A 26 21.10 0.58 7.76
CA ILE A 26 21.46 1.59 6.76
C ILE A 26 20.51 1.56 5.57
N LEU A 27 20.11 0.37 5.10
CA LEU A 27 19.19 0.22 3.98
C LEU A 27 17.84 0.88 4.30
N VAL A 28 17.27 0.62 5.48
CA VAL A 28 15.98 1.19 5.89
C VAL A 28 16.10 2.71 6.02
N VAL A 29 17.16 3.21 6.64
CA VAL A 29 17.41 4.66 6.76
C VAL A 29 17.50 5.32 5.38
N VAL A 30 18.26 4.75 4.45
CA VAL A 30 18.38 5.28 3.08
C VAL A 30 17.03 5.27 2.36
N LEU A 31 16.24 4.19 2.47
CA LEU A 31 14.91 4.13 1.87
C LEU A 31 13.96 5.18 2.44
N VAL A 32 13.92 5.35 3.76
CA VAL A 32 13.07 6.35 4.42
C VAL A 32 13.47 7.76 4.01
N VAL A 33 14.78 8.08 4.00
CA VAL A 33 15.28 9.36 3.55
C VAL A 33 14.94 9.63 2.09
N LEU A 34 15.13 8.66 1.22
CA LEU A 34 14.80 8.78 -0.22
C LEU A 34 13.31 9.04 -0.43
N VAL A 35 12.44 8.26 0.20
CA VAL A 35 10.98 8.43 0.08
C VAL A 35 10.52 9.77 0.64
N THR A 36 11.10 10.19 1.78
CA THR A 36 10.81 11.49 2.38
C THR A 36 11.26 12.62 1.46
N ALA A 37 12.46 12.52 0.88
CA ALA A 37 12.97 13.54 -0.05
C ALA A 37 12.08 13.65 -1.31
N VAL A 38 11.65 12.52 -1.89
CA VAL A 38 10.74 12.52 -3.03
C VAL A 38 9.41 13.18 -2.66
N ALA A 39 8.83 12.83 -1.51
CA ALA A 39 7.58 13.43 -1.05
C ALA A 39 7.70 14.96 -0.84
N VAL A 40 8.81 15.43 -0.24
CA VAL A 40 9.07 16.86 -0.09
C VAL A 40 9.11 17.57 -1.44
N VAL A 41 9.82 17.00 -2.41
CA VAL A 41 9.93 17.55 -3.75
C VAL A 41 8.56 17.64 -4.42
N VAL A 42 7.80 16.54 -4.43
CA VAL A 42 6.50 16.47 -5.09
C VAL A 42 5.50 17.44 -4.47
N VAL A 43 5.41 17.47 -3.13
CA VAL A 43 4.50 18.39 -2.43
C VAL A 43 4.90 19.84 -2.67
N SER A 44 6.20 20.16 -2.63
CA SER A 44 6.70 21.53 -2.86
C SER A 44 6.36 22.04 -4.26
N PHE A 45 6.49 21.19 -5.28
CA PHE A 45 6.06 21.52 -6.66
C PHE A 45 4.55 21.67 -6.80
N GLY A 46 3.78 20.95 -6.00
CA GLY A 46 2.31 21.00 -6.02
C GLY A 46 1.72 22.28 -5.39
N ILE A 47 2.40 22.92 -4.45
CA ILE A 47 1.87 24.06 -3.69
C ILE A 47 1.53 25.25 -4.60
N THR A 48 2.40 25.64 -5.51
CA THR A 48 2.21 26.80 -6.37
C THR A 48 1.00 26.66 -7.31
N PRO A 49 0.88 25.57 -8.10
CA PRO A 49 -0.32 25.36 -8.93
C PRO A 49 -1.63 25.28 -8.15
N ILE A 50 -1.57 24.74 -6.91
CA ILE A 50 -2.75 24.64 -6.06
C ILE A 50 -3.18 26.04 -5.59
N LYS A 51 -2.27 26.91 -5.21
CA LYS A 51 -2.56 28.31 -4.84
C LYS A 51 -3.19 29.11 -5.98
N GLU A 52 -2.71 28.89 -7.19
CA GLU A 52 -3.20 29.61 -8.37
C GLU A 52 -4.56 29.10 -8.86
N SER A 53 -4.90 27.86 -8.55
CA SER A 53 -6.05 27.20 -9.15
C SER A 53 -7.37 27.57 -8.52
N THR A 54 -7.48 28.05 -7.24
CA THR A 54 -8.81 28.25 -6.65
C THR A 54 -8.88 28.87 -5.26
N ALA A 55 -9.58 29.96 -5.16
CA ALA A 55 -10.16 30.47 -3.91
C ALA A 55 -11.46 29.74 -3.48
N GLU A 56 -12.04 28.86 -4.31
CA GLU A 56 -13.40 28.32 -4.12
C GLU A 56 -13.49 26.80 -3.85
N ASP A 57 -12.38 26.06 -3.88
CA ASP A 57 -12.41 24.62 -3.64
C ASP A 57 -12.46 24.30 -2.12
N PRO A 58 -13.53 23.65 -1.64
CA PRO A 58 -13.68 23.31 -0.23
C PRO A 58 -12.68 22.23 0.28
N PHE A 59 -11.98 21.53 -0.63
CA PHE A 59 -11.05 20.44 -0.33
C PHE A 59 -9.65 20.70 -0.88
N LEU A 60 -9.18 21.93 -0.75
CA LEU A 60 -7.91 22.39 -1.31
C LEU A 60 -6.71 21.58 -0.77
N PHE A 61 -6.76 21.20 0.50
CA PHE A 61 -5.67 20.47 1.14
C PHE A 61 -5.49 19.04 0.58
N LEU A 62 -6.58 18.37 0.19
CA LEU A 62 -6.51 17.03 -0.41
C LEU A 62 -5.84 17.03 -1.80
N ARG A 63 -5.81 18.18 -2.48
CA ARG A 63 -5.09 18.31 -3.75
C ARG A 63 -3.58 18.13 -3.64
N LEU A 64 -2.98 18.32 -2.45
CA LEU A 64 -1.57 17.99 -2.19
C LEU A 64 -1.25 16.52 -2.45
N PHE A 65 -2.23 15.64 -2.29
CA PHE A 65 -2.07 14.22 -2.55
C PHE A 65 -2.42 13.85 -4.00
N THR A 66 -3.40 14.53 -4.63
CA THR A 66 -4.00 14.11 -5.91
C THR A 66 -3.59 14.93 -7.12
N ARG A 67 -3.13 16.17 -6.94
CA ARG A 67 -2.84 17.11 -8.04
C ARG A 67 -1.48 17.79 -7.97
N SER A 68 -0.50 17.21 -7.30
CA SER A 68 0.87 17.69 -7.36
C SER A 68 1.41 17.48 -8.77
N SER A 69 1.51 18.54 -9.58
CA SER A 69 2.08 18.47 -10.94
C SER A 69 3.61 18.32 -10.88
N PRO A 70 4.26 17.50 -11.71
CA PRO A 70 3.74 16.69 -12.82
C PRO A 70 3.23 15.30 -12.42
N LEU A 71 3.45 14.86 -11.18
CA LEU A 71 3.07 13.54 -10.66
C LEU A 71 2.31 13.72 -9.34
N ALA A 72 1.14 13.11 -9.22
CA ALA A 72 0.42 13.09 -7.96
C ALA A 72 1.17 12.27 -6.90
N LEU A 73 1.21 12.75 -5.66
CA LEU A 73 1.85 12.02 -4.56
C LEU A 73 1.19 10.65 -4.34
N SER A 74 -0.15 10.59 -4.48
CA SER A 74 -0.90 9.33 -4.39
C SER A 74 -0.48 8.30 -5.43
N ASP A 75 -0.22 8.73 -6.68
CA ASP A 75 0.24 7.83 -7.75
C ASP A 75 1.65 7.31 -7.46
N LEU A 76 2.54 8.17 -6.95
CA LEU A 76 3.88 7.76 -6.53
C LEU A 76 3.83 6.81 -5.32
N LEU A 77 2.96 7.07 -4.35
CA LEU A 77 2.75 6.15 -3.23
C LEU A 77 2.28 4.78 -3.74
N ALA A 78 1.30 4.76 -4.65
CA ALA A 78 0.77 3.53 -5.21
C ALA A 78 1.80 2.74 -6.02
N THR A 79 2.51 3.44 -6.92
CA THR A 79 3.34 2.77 -7.93
C THR A 79 4.77 2.51 -7.48
N LEU A 80 5.33 3.32 -6.60
CA LEU A 80 6.76 3.27 -6.28
C LEU A 80 7.06 3.27 -4.79
N LEU A 81 6.64 4.30 -4.05
CA LEU A 81 7.19 4.56 -2.71
C LEU A 81 6.81 3.49 -1.69
N VAL A 82 5.55 3.09 -1.66
CA VAL A 82 5.05 2.07 -0.72
C VAL A 82 5.61 0.68 -1.05
N PRO A 83 5.54 0.18 -2.31
CA PRO A 83 6.17 -1.09 -2.67
C PRO A 83 7.68 -1.11 -2.39
N LEU A 84 8.39 -0.02 -2.66
CA LEU A 84 9.84 0.06 -2.46
C LEU A 84 10.22 -0.10 -0.97
N ILE A 85 9.53 0.61 -0.06
CA ILE A 85 9.74 0.47 1.38
C ILE A 85 9.40 -0.95 1.83
N ALA A 86 8.23 -1.45 1.43
CA ALA A 86 7.73 -2.73 1.87
C ALA A 86 8.62 -3.90 1.41
N ILE A 87 9.04 -3.89 0.14
CA ILE A 87 9.97 -4.88 -0.41
C ILE A 87 11.32 -4.76 0.27
N GLY A 88 11.83 -3.53 0.45
CA GLY A 88 13.10 -3.27 1.11
C GLY A 88 13.17 -3.73 2.56
N LEU A 89 12.05 -3.73 3.29
CA LEU A 89 11.96 -4.29 4.64
C LEU A 89 11.82 -5.82 4.66
N GLY A 90 11.18 -6.40 3.64
CA GLY A 90 10.76 -7.81 3.66
C GLY A 90 11.73 -8.79 3.00
N PHE A 91 12.48 -8.39 1.98
CA PHE A 91 13.23 -9.31 1.11
C PHE A 91 14.32 -10.10 1.83
N ASP A 92 14.92 -9.55 2.87
CA ASP A 92 16.03 -10.16 3.65
C ASP A 92 15.60 -10.65 5.04
N ALA A 93 14.33 -10.52 5.38
CA ALA A 93 13.84 -10.74 6.74
C ALA A 93 14.06 -12.16 7.28
N VAL A 94 14.03 -13.19 6.44
CA VAL A 94 14.22 -14.60 6.84
C VAL A 94 15.50 -15.18 6.25
N ASN A 95 15.74 -14.99 4.94
CA ASN A 95 16.91 -15.55 4.27
C ASN A 95 18.23 -14.91 4.74
N GLY A 96 18.21 -13.66 5.21
CA GLY A 96 19.38 -13.02 5.82
C GLY A 96 19.84 -13.73 7.08
N GLU A 97 18.91 -14.14 7.95
CA GLU A 97 19.24 -14.94 9.14
C GLU A 97 19.72 -16.35 8.78
N HIS A 98 19.15 -16.93 7.71
CA HIS A 98 19.62 -18.22 7.20
C HIS A 98 21.07 -18.13 6.70
N ASN A 99 21.39 -17.11 5.89
CA ASN A 99 22.73 -16.90 5.32
C ASN A 99 23.78 -16.58 6.40
N ARG A 100 23.39 -15.84 7.45
CA ARG A 100 24.27 -15.55 8.61
C ARG A 100 24.37 -16.71 9.60
N ARG A 101 23.68 -17.85 9.34
CA ARG A 101 23.60 -19.02 10.23
C ARG A 101 23.06 -18.70 11.63
N THR A 102 22.29 -17.61 11.76
CA THR A 102 21.67 -17.21 13.02
C THR A 102 20.30 -17.85 13.23
N LEU A 103 19.63 -18.26 12.17
CA LEU A 103 18.28 -18.85 12.22
C LEU A 103 18.24 -20.14 13.08
N SER A 104 19.21 -21.06 12.90
CA SER A 104 19.30 -22.29 13.71
C SER A 104 19.53 -21.98 15.18
N ARG A 105 20.33 -20.94 15.48
CA ARG A 105 20.61 -20.48 16.83
C ARG A 105 19.39 -19.87 17.51
N ILE A 106 18.60 -19.09 16.76
CA ILE A 106 17.34 -18.51 17.26
C ILE A 106 16.32 -19.61 17.53
N LEU A 107 16.19 -20.58 16.63
CA LEU A 107 15.27 -21.72 16.78
C LEU A 107 15.71 -22.75 17.83
N SER A 108 16.97 -22.73 18.29
CA SER A 108 17.42 -23.52 19.45
C SER A 108 16.97 -22.92 20.78
N GLN A 109 16.60 -21.64 20.82
CA GLN A 109 15.99 -21.00 21.98
C GLN A 109 14.53 -21.45 22.16
N PRO A 110 13.92 -21.31 23.34
CA PRO A 110 12.54 -21.69 23.59
C PRO A 110 11.52 -20.71 22.93
N ILE A 111 11.76 -20.37 21.66
CA ILE A 111 10.91 -19.51 20.86
C ILE A 111 10.15 -20.38 19.85
N TYR A 112 8.83 -20.19 19.77
CA TYR A 112 8.01 -20.87 18.77
C TYR A 112 8.26 -20.26 17.38
N ARG A 113 8.23 -21.11 16.37
CA ARG A 113 8.36 -20.67 14.96
C ARG A 113 7.31 -19.64 14.58
N ASP A 114 6.11 -19.80 15.14
CA ASP A 114 5.00 -18.87 14.95
C ASP A 114 5.34 -17.47 15.48
N ALA A 115 5.87 -17.41 16.71
CA ALA A 115 6.29 -16.17 17.35
C ALA A 115 7.40 -15.45 16.56
N LEU A 116 8.30 -16.19 15.91
CA LEU A 116 9.34 -15.63 15.07
C LEU A 116 8.74 -14.94 13.84
N LEU A 117 7.90 -15.65 13.06
CA LEU A 117 7.36 -15.11 11.81
C LEU A 117 6.35 -13.96 12.06
N PHE A 118 5.45 -14.15 13.04
CA PHE A 118 4.53 -13.09 13.45
C PHE A 118 5.27 -11.86 13.99
N GLY A 119 6.35 -12.09 14.78
CA GLY A 119 7.17 -10.99 15.31
C GLY A 119 7.82 -10.16 14.21
N LYS A 120 8.39 -10.82 13.20
CA LYS A 120 8.96 -10.15 12.02
C LYS A 120 7.90 -9.38 11.23
N PHE A 121 6.74 -9.99 11.01
CA PHE A 121 5.65 -9.33 10.29
C PHE A 121 5.14 -8.09 11.03
N MET A 122 4.91 -8.19 12.34
CA MET A 122 4.48 -7.05 13.15
C MET A 122 5.53 -5.95 13.25
N ALA A 123 6.81 -6.31 13.34
CA ALA A 123 7.89 -5.33 13.34
C ALA A 123 7.97 -4.56 12.02
N GLY A 124 7.85 -5.24 10.88
CA GLY A 124 7.81 -4.60 9.58
C GLY A 124 6.61 -3.68 9.40
N LEU A 125 5.41 -4.13 9.79
CA LEU A 125 4.21 -3.28 9.79
C LEU A 125 4.38 -2.05 10.70
N PHE A 126 4.94 -2.23 11.88
CA PHE A 126 5.21 -1.11 12.80
C PHE A 126 6.18 -0.10 12.19
N THR A 127 7.30 -0.57 11.62
CA THR A 127 8.30 0.30 10.97
C THR A 127 7.70 1.07 9.80
N MET A 128 6.89 0.41 8.95
CA MET A 128 6.16 1.08 7.87
C MET A 128 5.15 2.08 8.40
N THR A 129 4.40 1.73 9.44
CA THR A 129 3.42 2.64 10.06
C THR A 129 4.08 3.91 10.55
N VAL A 130 5.20 3.80 11.28
CA VAL A 130 5.97 4.97 11.73
C VAL A 130 6.46 5.79 10.54
N THR A 131 7.00 5.16 9.52
CA THR A 131 7.49 5.83 8.30
C THR A 131 6.36 6.60 7.60
N PHE A 132 5.20 5.98 7.41
CA PHE A 132 4.07 6.64 6.75
C PHE A 132 3.42 7.73 7.61
N ILE A 133 3.40 7.60 8.94
CA ILE A 133 2.97 8.67 9.84
C ILE A 133 3.90 9.89 9.71
N VAL A 134 5.21 9.67 9.71
CA VAL A 134 6.19 10.76 9.54
C VAL A 134 5.99 11.45 8.19
N LEU A 135 5.84 10.67 7.12
CA LEU A 135 5.58 11.19 5.77
C LEU A 135 4.26 11.97 5.71
N TRP A 136 3.20 11.45 6.30
CA TRP A 136 1.89 12.09 6.36
C TRP A 136 1.95 13.42 7.13
N LEU A 137 2.60 13.44 8.31
CA LEU A 137 2.81 14.67 9.09
C LEU A 137 3.63 15.70 8.32
N LEU A 138 4.64 15.24 7.56
CA LEU A 138 5.45 16.10 6.72
C LEU A 138 4.62 16.74 5.59
N VAL A 139 3.78 15.97 4.90
CA VAL A 139 2.91 16.49 3.84
C VAL A 139 1.94 17.53 4.41
N ILE A 140 1.32 17.24 5.57
CA ILE A 140 0.43 18.20 6.24
C ILE A 140 1.19 19.44 6.68
N GLY A 141 2.38 19.28 7.27
CA GLY A 141 3.21 20.42 7.70
C GLY A 141 3.65 21.31 6.54
N LEU A 142 4.12 20.72 5.43
CA LEU A 142 4.44 21.46 4.22
C LEU A 142 3.23 22.14 3.59
N GLY A 143 2.08 21.46 3.58
CA GLY A 143 0.82 22.02 3.13
C GLY A 143 0.40 23.23 3.96
N LEU A 144 0.47 23.12 5.28
CA LEU A 144 0.16 24.22 6.20
C LEU A 144 1.06 25.43 5.98
N LEU A 145 2.38 25.20 5.87
CA LEU A 145 3.35 26.27 5.60
C LEU A 145 3.19 26.84 4.19
N GLY A 146 2.94 25.99 3.21
CA GLY A 146 2.86 26.36 1.82
C GLY A 146 1.54 27.04 1.45
N LEU A 147 0.39 26.50 1.83
CA LEU A 147 -0.95 27.03 1.50
C LEU A 147 -1.36 28.17 2.45
N GLY A 148 -0.84 28.18 3.70
CA GLY A 148 -1.17 29.20 4.71
C GLY A 148 -2.56 29.04 5.34
N ILE A 149 -3.27 27.94 5.04
CA ILE A 149 -4.60 27.61 5.58
C ILE A 149 -4.55 26.22 6.23
N PRO A 150 -5.19 26.01 7.38
CA PRO A 150 -5.28 24.68 7.99
C PRO A 150 -6.28 23.81 7.24
N PRO A 151 -6.06 22.48 7.19
CA PRO A 151 -7.03 21.54 6.69
C PRO A 151 -8.30 21.55 7.54
N ASN A 152 -9.46 21.40 6.93
CA ASN A 152 -10.70 21.23 7.67
C ASN A 152 -10.82 19.82 8.28
N ALA A 153 -11.81 19.60 9.14
CA ALA A 153 -11.97 18.31 9.84
C ALA A 153 -12.23 17.13 8.89
N GLU A 154 -12.95 17.37 7.78
CA GLU A 154 -13.21 16.32 6.78
C GLU A 154 -11.97 16.00 5.96
N GLU A 155 -11.20 16.99 5.53
CA GLU A 155 -9.92 16.79 4.85
C GLU A 155 -8.94 15.99 5.72
N MET A 156 -8.85 16.32 7.01
CA MET A 156 -8.01 15.60 7.95
C MET A 156 -8.46 14.14 8.10
N ALA A 157 -9.77 13.90 8.22
CA ALA A 157 -10.31 12.55 8.33
C ALA A 157 -10.06 11.73 7.05
N ARG A 158 -10.21 12.31 5.85
CA ARG A 158 -9.91 11.67 4.56
C ARG A 158 -8.42 11.34 4.43
N ALA A 159 -7.55 12.26 4.83
CA ALA A 159 -6.11 12.06 4.86
C ALA A 159 -5.68 10.97 5.87
N LEU A 160 -6.35 10.84 7.01
CA LEU A 160 -6.12 9.74 7.97
C LEU A 160 -6.57 8.39 7.39
N ILE A 161 -7.69 8.32 6.69
CA ILE A 161 -8.12 7.09 6.01
C ILE A 161 -7.09 6.70 4.95
N LEU A 162 -6.59 7.66 4.17
CA LEU A 162 -5.50 7.41 3.22
C LEU A 162 -4.29 6.78 3.92
N LEU A 163 -3.86 7.32 5.05
CA LEU A 163 -2.75 6.76 5.84
C LEU A 163 -3.00 5.30 6.22
N VAL A 164 -4.19 4.98 6.75
CA VAL A 164 -4.56 3.62 7.14
C VAL A 164 -4.56 2.67 5.94
N ILE A 165 -5.13 3.09 4.82
CA ILE A 165 -5.14 2.31 3.57
C ILE A 165 -3.73 2.09 3.04
N THR A 166 -2.87 3.11 3.13
CA THR A 166 -1.47 3.01 2.72
C THR A 166 -0.69 1.98 3.55
N ILE A 167 -0.99 1.87 4.85
CA ILE A 167 -0.39 0.85 5.73
C ILE A 167 -0.84 -0.56 5.30
N PHE A 168 -2.13 -0.79 5.02
CA PHE A 168 -2.61 -2.08 4.52
C PHE A 168 -2.03 -2.44 3.15
N TYR A 169 -1.93 -1.47 2.26
CA TYR A 169 -1.31 -1.65 0.95
C TYR A 169 0.18 -2.00 1.07
N GLY A 170 0.91 -1.31 1.94
CA GLY A 170 2.30 -1.66 2.28
C GLY A 170 2.40 -3.05 2.90
N GLY A 171 1.44 -3.42 3.76
CA GLY A 171 1.34 -4.75 4.36
C GLY A 171 1.25 -5.88 3.32
N PHE A 172 0.53 -5.66 2.22
CA PHE A 172 0.47 -6.61 1.09
C PHE A 172 1.86 -6.84 0.47
N TRP A 173 2.56 -5.76 0.09
CA TRP A 173 3.88 -5.85 -0.52
C TRP A 173 4.94 -6.40 0.42
N PHE A 174 4.84 -6.07 1.70
CA PHE A 174 5.71 -6.61 2.73
C PHE A 174 5.47 -8.11 2.95
N ALA A 175 4.21 -8.56 3.02
CA ALA A 175 3.88 -9.97 3.12
C ALA A 175 4.38 -10.77 1.91
N LEU A 176 4.28 -10.21 0.70
CA LEU A 176 4.83 -10.80 -0.53
C LEU A 176 6.36 -10.91 -0.47
N ALA A 177 7.05 -9.85 -0.07
CA ALA A 177 8.51 -9.86 0.04
C ALA A 177 8.99 -10.84 1.13
N LEU A 178 8.29 -10.90 2.26
CA LEU A 178 8.53 -11.87 3.32
C LEU A 178 8.32 -13.30 2.83
N LEU A 179 7.26 -13.57 2.06
CA LEU A 179 7.01 -14.86 1.43
C LEU A 179 8.20 -15.28 0.55
N PHE A 180 8.72 -14.39 -0.29
CA PHE A 180 9.87 -14.69 -1.13
C PHE A 180 11.16 -14.83 -0.31
N SER A 181 11.32 -14.09 0.79
CA SER A 181 12.41 -14.28 1.73
C SER A 181 12.39 -15.66 2.40
N ILE A 182 11.20 -16.24 2.56
CA ILE A 182 11.05 -17.62 3.08
C ILE A 182 11.37 -18.66 2.00
N ILE A 183 10.86 -18.46 0.77
CA ILE A 183 11.01 -19.45 -0.31
C ILE A 183 12.45 -19.52 -0.82
N PHE A 184 13.07 -18.36 -1.02
CA PHE A 184 14.41 -18.28 -1.62
C PHE A 184 15.48 -18.11 -0.55
N ARG A 185 16.55 -18.92 -0.65
CA ARG A 185 17.68 -18.83 0.28
C ARG A 185 18.58 -17.63 0.03
N SER A 186 18.55 -17.07 -1.19
CA SER A 186 19.35 -15.91 -1.57
C SER A 186 18.52 -14.63 -1.45
N ALA A 187 19.03 -13.63 -0.73
CA ALA A 187 18.41 -12.31 -0.61
C ALA A 187 18.28 -11.62 -1.99
N ALA A 188 19.27 -11.78 -2.86
CA ALA A 188 19.23 -11.25 -4.22
C ALA A 188 18.07 -11.86 -5.03
N THR A 189 17.89 -13.19 -4.95
CA THR A 189 16.76 -13.85 -5.65
C THR A 189 15.42 -13.37 -5.08
N ALA A 190 15.30 -13.25 -3.76
CA ALA A 190 14.06 -12.80 -3.11
C ALA A 190 13.69 -11.36 -3.54
N VAL A 191 14.66 -10.43 -3.57
CA VAL A 191 14.39 -9.06 -4.00
C VAL A 191 14.04 -8.99 -5.48
N PHE A 192 14.75 -9.72 -6.36
CA PHE A 192 14.44 -9.74 -7.80
C PHE A 192 13.05 -10.34 -8.08
N MET A 193 12.65 -11.39 -7.37
CA MET A 193 11.31 -11.96 -7.50
C MET A 193 10.23 -10.99 -7.00
N SER A 194 10.48 -10.31 -5.88
CA SER A 194 9.55 -9.29 -5.35
C SER A 194 9.37 -8.13 -6.34
N ILE A 195 10.49 -7.61 -6.87
CA ILE A 195 10.48 -6.54 -7.87
C ILE A 195 9.83 -7.04 -9.18
N GLY A 196 10.11 -8.27 -9.60
CA GLY A 196 9.53 -8.86 -10.80
C GLY A 196 8.00 -8.94 -10.72
N VAL A 197 7.46 -9.43 -9.60
CA VAL A 197 6.01 -9.46 -9.37
C VAL A 197 5.44 -8.03 -9.29
N TRP A 198 6.14 -7.13 -8.60
CA TRP A 198 5.73 -5.72 -8.54
C TRP A 198 5.66 -5.07 -9.93
N LEU A 199 6.69 -5.23 -10.78
CA LEU A 199 6.70 -4.72 -12.16
C LEU A 199 5.57 -5.34 -13.00
N LEU A 200 5.38 -6.65 -12.88
CA LEU A 200 4.32 -7.36 -13.59
C LEU A 200 2.95 -6.81 -13.23
N VAL A 201 2.66 -6.70 -11.93
CA VAL A 201 1.34 -6.31 -11.43
C VAL A 201 1.08 -4.81 -11.63
N THR A 202 2.13 -3.97 -11.57
CA THR A 202 1.99 -2.51 -11.67
C THR A 202 1.95 -2.03 -13.13
N PHE A 203 2.81 -2.57 -13.98
CA PHE A 203 2.98 -2.05 -15.35
C PHE A 203 2.45 -3.00 -16.44
N LEU A 204 2.67 -4.30 -16.30
CA LEU A 204 2.27 -5.25 -17.33
C LEU A 204 0.80 -5.67 -17.19
N TRP A 205 0.30 -5.86 -15.97
CA TRP A 205 -1.07 -6.29 -15.74
C TRP A 205 -2.13 -5.34 -16.32
N PRO A 206 -2.02 -4.01 -16.19
CA PRO A 206 -2.94 -3.07 -16.83
C PRO A 206 -2.95 -3.15 -18.36
N LEU A 207 -1.88 -3.64 -18.98
CA LEU A 207 -1.82 -3.85 -20.43
C LEU A 207 -2.52 -5.13 -20.86
N PHE A 208 -2.43 -6.19 -20.05
CA PHE A 208 -2.99 -7.51 -20.40
C PHE A 208 -4.44 -7.69 -19.97
N SER A 209 -4.87 -7.08 -18.85
CA SER A 209 -6.21 -7.27 -18.31
C SER A 209 -7.34 -6.89 -19.26
N PRO A 210 -7.26 -5.82 -20.10
CA PRO A 210 -8.30 -5.52 -21.09
C PRO A 210 -8.37 -6.54 -22.22
N GLN A 211 -7.22 -7.04 -22.68
CA GLN A 211 -7.19 -8.04 -23.74
C GLN A 211 -7.76 -9.37 -23.28
N LEU A 212 -7.48 -9.76 -22.04
CA LEU A 212 -8.03 -10.98 -21.45
C LEU A 212 -9.54 -10.87 -21.29
N ALA A 213 -10.05 -9.71 -20.86
CA ALA A 213 -11.48 -9.47 -20.77
C ALA A 213 -12.16 -9.58 -22.15
N ASN A 214 -11.59 -8.91 -23.17
CA ASN A 214 -12.12 -8.96 -24.54
C ASN A 214 -12.12 -10.38 -25.13
N ALA A 215 -11.16 -11.22 -24.76
CA ALA A 215 -11.07 -12.59 -25.22
C ALA A 215 -12.14 -13.51 -24.58
N LEU A 216 -12.61 -13.18 -23.38
CA LEU A 216 -13.58 -13.99 -22.62
C LEU A 216 -15.02 -13.54 -22.81
N THR A 217 -15.24 -12.29 -23.17
CA THR A 217 -16.57 -11.73 -23.45
C THR A 217 -16.83 -11.68 -24.95
N GLY A 218 -17.99 -12.13 -25.40
CA GLY A 218 -18.35 -12.14 -26.82
C GLY A 218 -18.43 -10.74 -27.43
N ALA A 219 -18.12 -10.64 -28.73
CA ALA A 219 -18.25 -9.42 -29.49
C ALA A 219 -19.70 -8.94 -29.54
N GLY A 220 -20.02 -7.86 -28.82
CA GLY A 220 -21.37 -7.26 -28.79
C GLY A 220 -21.90 -6.92 -27.39
N ASP A 221 -21.34 -7.50 -26.33
CA ASP A 221 -21.70 -7.18 -24.95
C ASP A 221 -20.69 -6.19 -24.34
N ILE A 222 -20.90 -4.89 -24.63
CA ILE A 222 -20.03 -3.81 -24.14
C ILE A 222 -20.04 -3.74 -22.60
N LEU A 223 -21.17 -3.98 -21.95
CA LEU A 223 -21.26 -3.93 -20.49
C LEU A 223 -20.53 -5.11 -19.86
N GLY A 224 -20.74 -6.32 -20.36
CA GLY A 224 -20.02 -7.50 -19.91
C GLY A 224 -18.49 -7.39 -20.11
N VAL A 225 -18.03 -6.79 -21.21
CA VAL A 225 -16.61 -6.49 -21.42
C VAL A 225 -16.07 -5.56 -20.33
N LEU A 226 -16.77 -4.46 -20.04
CA LEU A 226 -16.33 -3.48 -19.05
C LEU A 226 -16.30 -4.07 -17.63
N GLU A 227 -17.32 -4.84 -17.24
CA GLU A 227 -17.38 -5.52 -15.93
C GLU A 227 -16.25 -6.54 -15.79
N THR A 228 -16.03 -7.36 -16.82
CA THR A 228 -14.96 -8.37 -16.83
C THR A 228 -13.59 -7.70 -16.79
N GLN A 229 -13.39 -6.65 -17.56
CA GLN A 229 -12.14 -5.87 -17.54
C GLN A 229 -11.85 -5.31 -16.16
N GLN A 230 -12.87 -4.76 -15.50
CA GLN A 230 -12.72 -4.22 -14.15
C GLN A 230 -12.42 -5.32 -13.12
N ALA A 231 -13.08 -6.48 -13.24
CA ALA A 231 -12.81 -7.63 -12.37
C ALA A 231 -11.36 -8.11 -12.49
N PHE A 232 -10.83 -8.21 -13.71
CA PHE A 232 -9.42 -8.54 -13.93
C PHE A 232 -8.47 -7.44 -13.44
N ALA A 233 -8.77 -6.18 -13.70
CA ALA A 233 -7.95 -5.06 -13.23
C ALA A 233 -7.80 -5.09 -11.69
N ARG A 234 -8.87 -5.41 -10.96
CA ARG A 234 -8.90 -5.50 -9.50
C ARG A 234 -8.12 -6.66 -8.89
N LEU A 235 -7.57 -7.57 -9.68
CA LEU A 235 -6.58 -8.54 -9.19
C LEU A 235 -5.25 -7.85 -8.84
N SER A 236 -5.01 -6.65 -9.36
CA SER A 236 -3.86 -5.83 -8.99
C SER A 236 -4.12 -5.05 -7.69
N PRO A 237 -3.29 -5.21 -6.65
CA PRO A 237 -3.40 -4.41 -5.43
C PRO A 237 -3.18 -2.91 -5.68
N VAL A 238 -2.43 -2.55 -6.73
CA VAL A 238 -2.22 -1.16 -7.16
C VAL A 238 -3.53 -0.54 -7.65
N VAL A 239 -4.31 -1.29 -8.42
CA VAL A 239 -5.62 -0.84 -8.92
C VAL A 239 -6.60 -0.67 -7.76
N LEU A 240 -6.64 -1.63 -6.82
CA LEU A 240 -7.48 -1.52 -5.62
C LEU A 240 -7.13 -0.28 -4.81
N TYR A 241 -5.84 -0.04 -4.57
CA TYR A 241 -5.37 1.13 -3.85
C TYR A 241 -5.76 2.43 -4.56
N ASN A 242 -5.53 2.53 -5.88
CA ASN A 242 -5.86 3.72 -6.67
C ASN A 242 -7.37 4.01 -6.71
N GLU A 243 -8.23 2.98 -6.82
CA GLU A 243 -9.68 3.15 -6.74
C GLU A 243 -10.11 3.70 -5.37
N ILE A 244 -9.52 3.22 -4.27
CA ILE A 244 -9.80 3.73 -2.92
C ILE A 244 -9.36 5.18 -2.81
N VAL A 245 -8.12 5.47 -3.20
CA VAL A 245 -7.54 6.82 -3.12
C VAL A 245 -8.35 7.83 -3.91
N ALA A 246 -8.74 7.49 -5.14
CA ALA A 246 -9.52 8.37 -6.01
C ALA A 246 -10.84 8.80 -5.35
N ILE A 247 -11.59 7.88 -4.74
CA ILE A 247 -12.90 8.18 -4.13
C ILE A 247 -12.77 8.80 -2.74
N VAL A 248 -11.77 8.38 -1.96
CA VAL A 248 -11.58 8.92 -0.61
C VAL A 248 -11.05 10.36 -0.66
N LEU A 249 -10.13 10.68 -1.58
CA LEU A 249 -9.51 11.99 -1.66
C LEU A 249 -10.26 12.98 -2.57
N ASP A 250 -11.09 12.49 -3.49
CA ASP A 250 -11.90 13.36 -4.35
C ASP A 250 -13.40 13.11 -4.11
N PRO A 251 -14.05 13.96 -3.30
CA PRO A 251 -15.48 13.81 -2.99
C PRO A 251 -16.43 14.04 -4.17
N SER A 252 -15.95 14.49 -5.31
CA SER A 252 -16.74 14.62 -6.55
C SER A 252 -16.91 13.27 -7.27
N ILE A 253 -16.02 12.30 -7.02
CA ILE A 253 -16.05 10.97 -7.64
C ILE A 253 -17.04 10.07 -6.92
N ARG A 254 -18.09 9.64 -7.62
CA ARG A 254 -19.21 8.86 -7.07
C ARG A 254 -19.18 7.38 -7.40
N SER A 255 -18.22 6.91 -8.20
CA SER A 255 -18.12 5.52 -8.57
C SER A 255 -16.68 5.08 -8.80
N THR A 256 -16.39 3.81 -8.53
CA THR A 256 -15.08 3.19 -8.80
C THR A 256 -14.86 2.89 -10.28
N GLN A 257 -15.88 3.06 -11.11
CA GLN A 257 -15.76 2.79 -12.54
C GLN A 257 -15.10 3.97 -13.24
N GLN A 258 -13.84 3.85 -13.61
CA GLN A 258 -13.16 4.72 -14.58
C GLN A 258 -13.75 4.52 -16.02
N SER A 259 -14.89 3.87 -16.10
CA SER A 259 -15.55 3.45 -17.33
C SER A 259 -16.38 4.58 -17.95
N MET A 260 -16.92 4.29 -19.13
CA MET A 260 -17.86 5.14 -19.86
C MET A 260 -19.04 5.64 -19.00
N LEU A 261 -19.46 4.88 -17.98
CA LEU A 261 -20.49 5.24 -17.01
C LEU A 261 -20.08 6.39 -16.09
N ALA A 262 -18.79 6.46 -15.67
CA ALA A 262 -18.29 7.59 -14.88
C ALA A 262 -18.24 8.86 -15.73
N LYS A 263 -17.82 8.76 -17.01
CA LYS A 263 -17.86 9.88 -17.97
C LYS A 263 -19.30 10.31 -18.24
N MET A 264 -20.23 9.38 -18.34
CA MET A 264 -21.67 9.68 -18.50
C MET A 264 -22.25 10.32 -17.24
N GLY A 265 -21.81 9.90 -16.04
CA GLY A 265 -22.15 10.54 -14.77
C GLY A 265 -21.66 12.00 -14.70
N LEU A 266 -20.43 12.28 -15.11
CA LEU A 266 -19.89 13.64 -15.21
C LEU A 266 -20.70 14.49 -16.19
N MET A 267 -21.06 13.98 -17.37
CA MET A 267 -21.91 14.67 -18.33
C MET A 267 -23.31 14.98 -17.78
N LEU A 268 -23.85 14.10 -16.91
CA LEU A 268 -25.14 14.33 -16.27
C LEU A 268 -25.04 15.39 -15.16
N ILE A 269 -23.91 15.48 -14.46
CA ILE A 269 -23.61 16.54 -13.50
C ILE A 269 -23.48 17.88 -14.22
N GLU A 270 -22.70 17.96 -15.30
CA GLU A 270 -22.53 19.16 -16.12
C GLU A 270 -23.87 19.66 -16.72
N ARG A 271 -24.80 18.74 -16.99
CA ARG A 271 -26.17 19.09 -17.46
C ARG A 271 -27.12 19.44 -16.31
N GLY A 272 -26.66 19.50 -15.07
CA GLY A 272 -27.49 19.79 -13.90
C GLY A 272 -28.51 18.70 -13.54
N ALA A 273 -28.41 17.52 -14.16
CA ALA A 273 -29.32 16.39 -13.89
C ALA A 273 -28.99 15.67 -12.54
N ILE A 274 -27.77 15.85 -12.02
CA ILE A 274 -27.35 15.32 -10.74
C ILE A 274 -26.73 16.47 -9.93
N PRO A 275 -27.05 16.60 -8.63
CA PRO A 275 -26.44 17.64 -7.78
C PRO A 275 -24.92 17.47 -7.70
N ASP A 276 -24.18 18.58 -7.86
CA ASP A 276 -22.71 18.63 -7.73
C ASP A 276 -22.27 18.76 -6.25
N ALA A 277 -23.03 18.18 -5.32
CA ALA A 277 -22.66 18.20 -3.92
C ALA A 277 -21.59 17.15 -3.60
N PRO A 278 -20.55 17.49 -2.82
CA PRO A 278 -19.51 16.54 -2.43
C PRO A 278 -20.11 15.39 -1.62
N ILE A 279 -19.61 14.18 -1.83
CA ILE A 279 -20.06 12.98 -1.12
C ILE A 279 -19.50 13.00 0.31
N PRO A 280 -20.32 12.77 1.35
CA PRO A 280 -19.84 12.63 2.73
C PRO A 280 -18.80 11.49 2.85
N LEU A 281 -17.82 11.66 3.74
CA LEU A 281 -16.73 10.71 3.96
C LEU A 281 -17.22 9.26 4.15
N LEU A 282 -18.25 9.05 4.98
CA LEU A 282 -18.80 7.72 5.24
C LEU A 282 -19.29 7.04 3.95
N GLN A 283 -19.94 7.80 3.08
CA GLN A 283 -20.42 7.27 1.80
C GLN A 283 -19.25 6.93 0.87
N SER A 284 -18.18 7.74 0.84
CA SER A 284 -16.96 7.42 0.11
C SER A 284 -16.37 6.08 0.57
N VAL A 285 -16.28 5.85 1.87
CA VAL A 285 -15.78 4.59 2.44
C VAL A 285 -16.69 3.41 2.11
N LEU A 286 -18.02 3.59 2.14
CA LEU A 286 -18.98 2.55 1.76
C LEU A 286 -18.91 2.17 0.28
N ILE A 287 -18.52 3.07 -0.61
CA ILE A 287 -18.34 2.76 -2.03
C ILE A 287 -17.09 1.89 -2.25
N VAL A 288 -16.01 2.14 -1.48
CA VAL A 288 -14.72 1.46 -1.68
C VAL A 288 -14.50 0.30 -0.70
N TRP A 289 -15.48 -0.04 0.12
CA TRP A 289 -15.29 -1.11 1.11
C TRP A 289 -14.88 -2.46 0.51
N PRO A 290 -15.37 -2.89 -0.70
CA PRO A 290 -14.94 -4.15 -1.29
C PRO A 290 -13.45 -4.15 -1.65
N GLN A 291 -12.93 -3.00 -2.11
CA GLN A 291 -11.51 -2.83 -2.43
C GLN A 291 -10.64 -2.86 -1.17
N ILE A 292 -11.11 -2.26 -0.07
CA ILE A 292 -10.45 -2.32 1.24
C ILE A 292 -10.36 -3.77 1.72
N VAL A 293 -11.48 -4.49 1.67
CA VAL A 293 -11.51 -5.92 2.04
C VAL A 293 -10.59 -6.74 1.13
N GLY A 294 -10.58 -6.46 -0.18
CA GLY A 294 -9.69 -7.12 -1.12
C GLY A 294 -8.20 -6.94 -0.78
N LEU A 295 -7.78 -5.72 -0.43
CA LEU A 295 -6.41 -5.41 0.00
C LEU A 295 -6.03 -6.13 1.30
N VAL A 296 -6.89 -6.07 2.30
CA VAL A 296 -6.67 -6.74 3.59
C VAL A 296 -6.62 -8.25 3.42
N ALA A 297 -7.58 -8.82 2.68
CA ALA A 297 -7.62 -10.25 2.40
C ALA A 297 -6.39 -10.71 1.62
N GLY A 298 -5.94 -9.93 0.63
CA GLY A 298 -4.72 -10.20 -0.13
C GLY A 298 -3.48 -10.21 0.76
N SER A 299 -3.35 -9.25 1.69
CA SER A 299 -2.25 -9.19 2.66
C SER A 299 -2.24 -10.40 3.58
N ILE A 300 -3.41 -10.77 4.11
CA ILE A 300 -3.57 -11.96 4.97
C ILE A 300 -3.23 -13.24 4.18
N LEU A 301 -3.72 -13.35 2.95
CA LEU A 301 -3.46 -14.51 2.09
C LEU A 301 -1.96 -14.70 1.83
N MET A 302 -1.24 -13.63 1.46
CA MET A 302 0.21 -13.68 1.24
C MET A 302 0.96 -14.08 2.52
N PHE A 303 0.56 -13.51 3.65
CA PHE A 303 1.14 -13.87 4.95
C PHE A 303 0.86 -15.34 5.32
N VAL A 304 -0.37 -15.82 5.16
CA VAL A 304 -0.76 -17.22 5.45
C VAL A 304 0.00 -18.20 4.56
N ILE A 305 0.15 -17.90 3.27
CA ILE A 305 0.96 -18.74 2.36
C ILE A 305 2.40 -18.80 2.88
N GLY A 306 3.00 -17.65 3.22
CA GLY A 306 4.34 -17.57 3.81
C GLY A 306 4.46 -18.38 5.11
N TYR A 307 3.49 -18.26 5.98
CA TYR A 307 3.42 -19.02 7.24
C TYR A 307 3.38 -20.54 6.99
N VAL A 308 2.52 -21.01 6.10
CA VAL A 308 2.41 -22.45 5.77
C VAL A 308 3.71 -22.98 5.17
N VAL A 309 4.34 -22.22 4.26
CA VAL A 309 5.62 -22.58 3.65
C VAL A 309 6.71 -22.63 4.73
N PHE A 310 6.79 -21.63 5.62
CA PHE A 310 7.77 -21.58 6.69
C PHE A 310 7.65 -22.76 7.68
N GLN A 311 6.41 -23.13 8.02
CA GLN A 311 6.17 -24.28 8.91
C GLN A 311 6.59 -25.61 8.30
N ARG A 312 6.47 -25.76 6.98
CA ARG A 312 6.81 -26.99 6.24
C ARG A 312 8.32 -27.11 5.94
N GLN A 313 9.07 -26.02 6.03
CA GLN A 313 10.52 -26.06 5.80
C GLN A 313 11.23 -26.78 6.93
N GLU A 314 12.00 -27.82 6.60
CA GLU A 314 12.95 -28.42 7.53
C GLU A 314 14.16 -27.47 7.68
N VAL A 315 14.37 -26.95 8.88
CA VAL A 315 15.60 -26.22 9.20
C VAL A 315 16.67 -27.26 9.50
N ARG A 316 17.37 -27.72 8.47
CA ARG A 316 18.60 -28.53 8.66
C ARG A 316 19.72 -27.59 9.07
N ALA A 317 20.34 -27.92 10.19
CA ALA A 317 21.51 -27.23 10.75
C ALA A 317 22.73 -27.37 9.82
#